data_2fc392e9073a18baf7df85e09b18b179
#
_entry.id   2fc392e9073a18baf7df85e09b18b179
#
_cell.length_a   1.000
_cell.length_b   1.000
_cell.length_c   1.000
_cell.angle_alpha   90.00
_cell.angle_beta   90.00
_cell.angle_gamma   90.00
#
_symmetry.space_group_name_H-M   'P 1'
#
loop_
_entity.id
_entity.type
_entity.pdbx_description
1 polymer ?
#
loop_
_entity_poly.entity_id
_entity_poly.type
_entity_poly.pdbx_seq_one_letter_code
_entity_poly.pdbx_strand_id
1 'polypeptide(L)'
;MKNKIAENTVQKSYTGNYQLNGAAIPVFEKELPEILIITTYPPRECGIATYSSDLIKALENQFGASFKVKICPLESNNEKHHYNGDIPYVLNTSEPENFKKVAQNINQNTNIKSVLIQHEFGLFKNQEEHFLEFLHEILQPVILVFHTVLPHPKSLLKLQVQQMAEASSSIIVMTQSSAEILRCDYKIQPEKITIIAHGTHLVPHLNREELKNKYGLTGKQVLSTFGLLSSGKSIETTLLALPEVVKNNPDVLFLVIGKTHPSVVKQDGEKYRNYLEALVVENQLQEH
;
A
#
# COMPACT_ATOMS: atom_id res chain seq x y z
N MET A 1 2.51 -20.15 44.35
CA MET A 1 1.24 -19.87 43.63
C MET A 1 1.53 -20.04 42.13
N LYS A 2 0.99 -21.09 41.52
CA LYS A 2 1.21 -21.45 40.14
C LYS A 2 0.14 -20.76 39.29
N ASN A 3 0.55 -19.83 38.39
CA ASN A 3 -0.35 -19.27 37.39
C ASN A 3 -0.50 -20.27 36.25
N LYS A 4 -1.69 -20.79 36.05
CA LYS A 4 -2.08 -21.55 34.86
C LYS A 4 -2.29 -20.59 33.70
N ILE A 5 -1.49 -20.74 32.66
CA ILE A 5 -1.74 -20.15 31.33
C ILE A 5 -2.85 -21.00 30.70
N ALA A 6 -3.93 -20.35 30.31
CA ALA A 6 -5.01 -21.00 29.57
C ALA A 6 -4.56 -21.26 28.15
N GLU A 7 -4.46 -22.53 27.75
CA GLU A 7 -4.30 -22.96 26.37
C GLU A 7 -5.60 -22.68 25.60
N ASN A 8 -5.56 -21.76 24.65
CA ASN A 8 -6.62 -21.58 23.66
C ASN A 8 -6.56 -22.74 22.67
N THR A 9 -7.49 -23.66 22.83
CA THR A 9 -7.72 -24.79 21.93
C THR A 9 -8.29 -24.25 20.62
N VAL A 10 -7.49 -24.29 19.55
CA VAL A 10 -7.95 -24.06 18.18
C VAL A 10 -8.90 -25.20 17.83
N GLN A 11 -10.19 -24.89 17.72
CA GLN A 11 -11.17 -25.83 17.18
C GLN A 11 -10.88 -26.12 15.73
N LYS A 12 -10.35 -27.30 15.43
CA LYS A 12 -10.31 -27.87 14.08
C LYS A 12 -11.75 -28.07 13.61
N SER A 13 -12.11 -27.45 12.49
CA SER A 13 -13.36 -27.73 11.81
C SER A 13 -13.35 -29.17 11.30
N TYR A 14 -14.14 -30.02 11.91
CA TYR A 14 -14.40 -31.35 11.40
C TYR A 14 -15.48 -31.27 10.30
N THR A 15 -15.11 -31.51 9.07
CA THR A 15 -16.05 -31.87 8.01
C THR A 15 -16.40 -33.36 8.18
N GLY A 16 -17.44 -33.63 8.93
CA GLY A 16 -17.97 -34.98 9.09
C GLY A 16 -19.44 -35.02 8.63
N ASN A 17 -19.74 -35.83 7.62
CA ASN A 17 -21.11 -36.16 7.27
C ASN A 17 -21.70 -37.06 8.36
N TYR A 18 -22.58 -36.52 9.19
CA TYR A 18 -23.37 -37.32 10.12
C TYR A 18 -24.70 -37.68 9.44
N GLN A 19 -24.94 -38.98 9.20
CA GLN A 19 -26.25 -39.51 8.83
C GLN A 19 -27.02 -39.88 10.08
N LEU A 20 -28.11 -39.19 10.36
CA LEU A 20 -29.12 -39.62 11.27
C LEU A 20 -30.44 -39.82 10.47
N ASN A 21 -30.93 -41.08 10.44
CA ASN A 21 -32.20 -41.47 9.83
C ASN A 21 -32.41 -41.15 8.35
N GLY A 22 -31.38 -41.33 7.50
CA GLY A 22 -31.54 -41.32 6.04
C GLY A 22 -31.82 -39.96 5.40
N ALA A 23 -31.92 -38.87 6.16
CA ALA A 23 -32.02 -37.51 5.64
C ALA A 23 -30.65 -36.80 5.76
N ALA A 24 -30.08 -36.35 4.64
CA ALA A 24 -28.93 -35.48 4.67
C ALA A 24 -29.35 -34.15 5.30
N ILE A 25 -28.81 -33.81 6.45
CA ILE A 25 -28.95 -32.46 7.01
C ILE A 25 -28.10 -31.54 6.11
N PRO A 26 -28.70 -30.52 5.48
CA PRO A 26 -27.90 -29.57 4.70
C PRO A 26 -26.94 -28.88 5.67
N VAL A 27 -25.64 -29.13 5.51
CA VAL A 27 -24.60 -28.36 6.17
C VAL A 27 -24.61 -27.00 5.46
N PHE A 28 -25.26 -26.01 6.07
CA PHE A 28 -25.10 -24.63 5.64
C PHE A 28 -23.65 -24.23 5.94
N GLU A 29 -22.80 -24.21 4.92
CA GLU A 29 -21.52 -23.54 5.03
C GLU A 29 -21.82 -22.10 5.42
N LYS A 30 -21.47 -21.74 6.66
CA LYS A 30 -21.62 -20.38 7.13
C LYS A 30 -20.71 -19.51 6.28
N GLU A 31 -21.30 -18.66 5.44
CA GLU A 31 -20.52 -17.71 4.65
C GLU A 31 -19.65 -16.88 5.60
N LEU A 32 -18.35 -16.84 5.32
CA LEU A 32 -17.42 -16.05 6.11
C LEU A 32 -17.69 -14.56 5.89
N PRO A 33 -17.58 -13.74 6.95
CA PRO A 33 -17.65 -12.29 6.80
C PRO A 33 -16.57 -11.79 5.83
N GLU A 34 -16.85 -10.71 5.12
CA GLU A 34 -15.96 -10.12 4.14
C GLU A 34 -15.37 -8.79 4.64
N ILE A 35 -14.09 -8.57 4.35
CA ILE A 35 -13.43 -7.27 4.45
C ILE A 35 -13.15 -6.81 3.03
N LEU A 36 -13.70 -5.65 2.66
CA LEU A 36 -13.45 -5.04 1.36
C LEU A 36 -12.24 -4.11 1.45
N ILE A 37 -11.24 -4.33 0.61
CA ILE A 37 -10.05 -3.46 0.51
C ILE A 37 -10.15 -2.63 -0.78
N ILE A 38 -10.29 -1.31 -0.63
CA ILE A 38 -10.28 -0.35 -1.74
C ILE A 38 -8.87 0.18 -1.89
N THR A 39 -8.23 -0.07 -3.03
CA THR A 39 -6.81 0.18 -3.22
C THR A 39 -6.42 0.17 -4.69
N THR A 40 -5.24 0.70 -5.01
CA THR A 40 -4.58 0.33 -6.27
C THR A 40 -4.09 -1.12 -6.16
N TYR A 41 -4.21 -1.89 -7.25
CA TYR A 41 -3.92 -3.32 -7.22
C TYR A 41 -3.19 -3.78 -8.50
N PRO A 42 -2.34 -4.83 -8.45
CA PRO A 42 -1.72 -5.37 -9.66
C PRO A 42 -2.76 -5.77 -10.73
N PRO A 43 -2.50 -5.52 -12.01
CA PRO A 43 -1.19 -5.27 -12.62
C PRO A 43 -0.74 -3.79 -12.62
N ARG A 44 -1.43 -2.89 -11.91
CA ARG A 44 -0.95 -1.52 -11.75
C ARG A 44 0.41 -1.50 -11.06
N GLU A 45 1.38 -0.82 -11.70
CA GLU A 45 2.76 -0.73 -11.19
C GLU A 45 2.91 0.50 -10.28
N CYS A 46 2.63 0.34 -9.01
CA CYS A 46 2.91 1.36 -7.99
C CYS A 46 3.16 0.72 -6.61
N GLY A 47 3.78 1.47 -5.69
CA GLY A 47 4.10 0.98 -4.36
C GLY A 47 2.90 0.51 -3.55
N ILE A 48 1.76 1.23 -3.64
CA ILE A 48 0.53 0.87 -2.93
C ILE A 48 -0.07 -0.44 -3.48
N ALA A 49 -0.02 -0.67 -4.80
CA ALA A 49 -0.50 -1.92 -5.39
C ALA A 49 0.31 -3.13 -4.90
N THR A 50 1.63 -3.01 -4.83
CA THR A 50 2.51 -4.04 -4.27
C THR A 50 2.21 -4.27 -2.79
N TYR A 51 2.19 -3.19 -2.00
CA TYR A 51 1.84 -3.24 -0.57
C TYR A 51 0.50 -3.94 -0.32
N SER A 52 -0.53 -3.57 -1.08
CA SER A 52 -1.87 -4.14 -0.91
C SER A 52 -1.93 -5.62 -1.28
N SER A 53 -1.23 -6.03 -2.35
CA SER A 53 -1.10 -7.45 -2.71
C SER A 53 -0.45 -8.27 -1.60
N ASP A 54 0.62 -7.72 -0.99
CA ASP A 54 1.34 -8.41 0.08
C ASP A 54 0.54 -8.44 1.38
N LEU A 55 -0.15 -7.34 1.73
CA LEU A 55 -1.07 -7.28 2.85
C LEU A 55 -2.20 -8.30 2.73
N ILE A 56 -2.83 -8.39 1.56
CA ILE A 56 -3.92 -9.34 1.30
C ILE A 56 -3.43 -10.77 1.48
N LYS A 57 -2.30 -11.14 0.88
CA LYS A 57 -1.69 -12.46 1.05
C LYS A 57 -1.41 -12.78 2.52
N ALA A 58 -0.89 -11.81 3.27
CA ALA A 58 -0.61 -11.99 4.70
C ALA A 58 -1.89 -12.20 5.51
N LEU A 59 -2.95 -11.43 5.23
CA LEU A 59 -4.25 -11.57 5.87
C LEU A 59 -4.90 -12.93 5.55
N GLU A 60 -4.89 -13.34 4.28
CA GLU A 60 -5.43 -14.64 3.85
C GLU A 60 -4.67 -15.80 4.47
N ASN A 61 -3.35 -15.75 4.51
CA ASN A 61 -2.52 -16.79 5.12
C ASN A 61 -2.77 -16.91 6.63
N GLN A 62 -2.97 -15.81 7.32
CA GLN A 62 -3.15 -15.81 8.77
C GLN A 62 -4.60 -16.01 9.21
N PHE A 63 -5.56 -15.48 8.46
CA PHE A 63 -6.95 -15.35 8.87
C PHE A 63 -7.98 -15.90 7.88
N GLY A 64 -7.55 -16.58 6.81
CA GLY A 64 -8.43 -17.05 5.74
C GLY A 64 -9.56 -18.00 6.19
N ALA A 65 -9.46 -18.58 7.39
CA ALA A 65 -10.53 -19.34 8.01
C ALA A 65 -11.55 -18.47 8.79
N SER A 66 -11.26 -17.18 9.01
CA SER A 66 -12.07 -16.28 9.85
C SER A 66 -12.86 -15.28 8.99
N PHE A 67 -12.31 -14.82 7.90
CA PHE A 67 -12.95 -13.88 6.95
C PHE A 67 -12.37 -14.03 5.55
N LYS A 68 -13.10 -13.51 4.57
CA LYS A 68 -12.62 -13.38 3.17
C LYS A 68 -12.19 -11.96 2.91
N VAL A 69 -11.13 -11.77 2.11
CA VAL A 69 -10.75 -10.46 1.60
C VAL A 69 -11.33 -10.29 0.20
N LYS A 70 -12.04 -9.19 -0.03
CA LYS A 70 -12.51 -8.74 -1.35
C LYS A 70 -11.76 -7.48 -1.74
N ILE A 71 -11.52 -7.31 -3.03
CA ILE A 71 -10.73 -6.21 -3.56
C ILE A 71 -11.63 -5.32 -4.41
N CYS A 72 -11.52 -4.01 -4.21
CA CYS A 72 -12.07 -2.99 -5.08
C CYS A 72 -10.92 -2.14 -5.62
N PRO A 73 -10.40 -2.42 -6.82
CA PRO A 73 -9.33 -1.63 -7.42
C PRO A 73 -9.76 -0.19 -7.68
N LEU A 74 -8.80 0.74 -7.43
CA LEU A 74 -8.92 2.14 -7.84
C LEU A 74 -8.39 2.31 -9.25
N GLU A 75 -9.23 2.83 -10.13
CA GLU A 75 -8.90 3.17 -11.51
C GLU A 75 -9.16 4.64 -11.83
N SER A 76 -8.75 5.06 -13.00
CA SER A 76 -9.11 6.33 -13.61
C SER A 76 -9.37 6.12 -15.11
N ASN A 77 -9.95 7.12 -15.79
CA ASN A 77 -10.19 7.03 -17.22
C ASN A 77 -8.91 6.83 -18.05
N ASN A 78 -7.77 7.28 -17.51
CA ASN A 78 -6.46 7.17 -18.16
C ASN A 78 -5.68 5.91 -17.73
N GLU A 79 -6.18 5.15 -16.76
CA GLU A 79 -5.47 4.01 -16.17
C GLU A 79 -6.46 2.92 -15.75
N LYS A 80 -6.82 2.09 -16.76
CA LYS A 80 -7.69 0.92 -16.58
C LYS A 80 -6.87 -0.35 -16.76
N HIS A 81 -7.19 -1.37 -15.97
CA HIS A 81 -6.45 -2.62 -15.95
C HIS A 81 -7.38 -3.83 -16.08
N HIS A 82 -6.81 -4.94 -16.50
CA HIS A 82 -7.51 -6.22 -16.48
C HIS A 82 -7.05 -7.01 -15.26
N TYR A 83 -7.97 -7.32 -14.37
CA TYR A 83 -7.67 -8.02 -13.12
C TYR A 83 -7.99 -9.51 -13.25
N ASN A 84 -7.12 -10.35 -12.69
CA ASN A 84 -7.39 -11.78 -12.54
C ASN A 84 -8.11 -12.03 -11.20
N GLY A 85 -9.10 -12.92 -11.20
CA GLY A 85 -9.83 -13.31 -9.99
C GLY A 85 -11.18 -12.62 -9.81
N ASP A 86 -11.77 -12.81 -8.64
CA ASP A 86 -13.08 -12.27 -8.26
C ASP A 86 -12.95 -10.82 -7.79
N ILE A 87 -13.19 -9.89 -8.72
CA ILE A 87 -13.21 -8.44 -8.45
C ILE A 87 -14.65 -7.97 -8.55
N PRO A 88 -15.36 -7.89 -7.41
CA PRO A 88 -16.79 -7.55 -7.41
C PRO A 88 -17.06 -6.09 -7.78
N TYR A 89 -16.12 -5.19 -7.50
CA TYR A 89 -16.25 -3.75 -7.67
C TYR A 89 -14.97 -3.17 -8.24
N VAL A 90 -15.09 -2.10 -9.01
CA VAL A 90 -13.97 -1.23 -9.43
C VAL A 90 -14.41 0.21 -9.19
N LEU A 91 -13.61 0.99 -8.47
CA LEU A 91 -13.86 2.40 -8.23
C LEU A 91 -13.07 3.25 -9.23
N ASN A 92 -13.77 3.76 -10.26
CA ASN A 92 -13.18 4.72 -11.19
C ASN A 92 -13.25 6.12 -10.60
N THR A 93 -12.11 6.62 -10.13
CA THR A 93 -12.01 7.93 -9.47
C THR A 93 -12.20 9.12 -10.41
N SER A 94 -12.23 8.91 -11.73
CA SER A 94 -12.54 9.98 -12.71
C SER A 94 -14.03 10.16 -12.96
N GLU A 95 -14.88 9.31 -12.38
CA GLU A 95 -16.33 9.29 -12.63
C GLU A 95 -17.09 9.53 -11.30
N PRO A 96 -17.58 10.75 -11.02
CA PRO A 96 -18.30 11.06 -9.77
C PRO A 96 -19.41 10.08 -9.43
N GLU A 97 -20.26 9.74 -10.42
CA GLU A 97 -21.38 8.80 -10.22
C GLU A 97 -20.92 7.38 -9.84
N ASN A 98 -19.68 7.03 -10.15
CA ASN A 98 -19.15 5.72 -9.82
C ASN A 98 -18.91 5.58 -8.30
N PHE A 99 -18.54 6.64 -7.60
CA PHE A 99 -18.42 6.66 -6.14
C PHE A 99 -19.74 6.25 -5.49
N LYS A 100 -20.82 6.93 -5.85
CA LYS A 100 -22.16 6.64 -5.34
C LYS A 100 -22.61 5.20 -5.65
N LYS A 101 -22.41 4.75 -6.89
CA LYS A 101 -22.77 3.39 -7.30
C LYS A 101 -22.02 2.34 -6.49
N VAL A 102 -20.72 2.53 -6.27
CA VAL A 102 -19.89 1.59 -5.49
C VAL A 102 -20.32 1.59 -4.04
N ALA A 103 -20.58 2.76 -3.41
CA ALA A 103 -21.10 2.84 -2.05
C ALA A 103 -22.43 2.07 -1.88
N GLN A 104 -23.37 2.25 -2.81
CA GLN A 104 -24.64 1.54 -2.80
C GLN A 104 -24.45 0.02 -2.90
N ASN A 105 -23.58 -0.44 -3.79
CA ASN A 105 -23.28 -1.87 -3.94
C ASN A 105 -22.63 -2.45 -2.67
N ILE A 106 -21.72 -1.70 -2.02
CA ILE A 106 -21.13 -2.09 -0.73
C ILE A 106 -22.22 -2.24 0.33
N ASN A 107 -23.11 -1.26 0.44
CA ASN A 107 -24.18 -1.24 1.43
C ASN A 107 -25.21 -2.38 1.24
N GLN A 108 -25.43 -2.82 0.01
CA GLN A 108 -26.32 -3.94 -0.31
C GLN A 108 -25.69 -5.30 0.00
N ASN A 109 -24.36 -5.40 0.06
CA ASN A 109 -23.68 -6.65 0.39
C ASN A 109 -23.57 -6.84 1.91
N THR A 110 -24.49 -7.59 2.47
CA THR A 110 -24.53 -7.84 3.92
C THR A 110 -23.36 -8.65 4.46
N ASN A 111 -22.56 -9.29 3.61
CA ASN A 111 -21.35 -10.03 4.00
C ASN A 111 -20.17 -9.10 4.28
N ILE A 112 -20.11 -7.91 3.67
CA ILE A 112 -19.08 -6.92 3.94
C ILE A 112 -19.30 -6.34 5.34
N LYS A 113 -18.35 -6.59 6.24
CA LYS A 113 -18.39 -6.15 7.64
C LYS A 113 -17.52 -4.94 7.92
N SER A 114 -16.56 -4.67 7.05
CA SER A 114 -15.65 -3.52 7.16
C SER A 114 -15.08 -3.18 5.80
N VAL A 115 -14.79 -1.91 5.60
CA VAL A 115 -14.14 -1.38 4.40
C VAL A 115 -12.81 -0.76 4.80
N LEU A 116 -11.70 -1.24 4.22
CA LEU A 116 -10.36 -0.69 4.41
C LEU A 116 -9.94 0.03 3.14
N ILE A 117 -9.58 1.29 3.24
CA ILE A 117 -9.23 2.13 2.09
C ILE A 117 -7.76 2.56 2.19
N GLN A 118 -6.98 2.20 1.19
CA GLN A 118 -5.61 2.70 1.05
C GLN A 118 -5.65 4.12 0.49
N HIS A 119 -5.32 5.08 1.33
CA HIS A 119 -5.40 6.49 0.97
C HIS A 119 -4.02 7.08 0.63
N GLU A 120 -3.96 7.70 -0.54
CA GLU A 120 -2.88 8.59 -0.97
C GLU A 120 -3.53 9.78 -1.68
N PHE A 121 -3.11 11.00 -1.38
CA PHE A 121 -3.74 12.23 -1.90
C PHE A 121 -3.80 12.25 -3.43
N GLY A 122 -2.78 11.71 -4.09
CA GLY A 122 -2.73 11.63 -5.55
C GLY A 122 -3.81 10.76 -6.18
N LEU A 123 -4.36 9.78 -5.46
CA LEU A 123 -5.38 8.85 -5.99
C LEU A 123 -6.76 9.51 -6.11
N PHE A 124 -7.04 10.53 -5.31
CA PHE A 124 -8.33 11.21 -5.25
C PHE A 124 -8.23 12.69 -5.65
N LYS A 125 -7.12 13.08 -6.29
CA LYS A 125 -6.87 14.45 -6.71
C LYS A 125 -7.97 14.97 -7.64
N ASN A 126 -8.51 16.15 -7.32
CA ASN A 126 -9.66 16.79 -7.96
C ASN A 126 -10.99 16.02 -7.81
N GLN A 127 -11.06 15.08 -6.89
CA GLN A 127 -12.25 14.29 -6.55
C GLN A 127 -12.44 14.22 -5.02
N GLU A 128 -11.82 15.12 -4.28
CA GLU A 128 -11.79 15.11 -2.81
C GLU A 128 -13.20 15.20 -2.22
N GLU A 129 -14.10 15.99 -2.82
CA GLU A 129 -15.49 16.12 -2.40
C GLU A 129 -16.27 14.83 -2.61
N HIS A 130 -16.16 14.22 -3.79
CA HIS A 130 -16.83 12.95 -4.08
C HIS A 130 -16.30 11.80 -3.23
N PHE A 131 -15.00 11.84 -2.90
CA PHE A 131 -14.44 10.87 -1.96
C PHE A 131 -14.98 11.05 -0.53
N LEU A 132 -15.15 12.28 -0.07
CA LEU A 132 -15.78 12.55 1.22
C LEU A 132 -17.26 12.12 1.26
N GLU A 133 -18.04 12.41 0.21
CA GLU A 133 -19.41 11.93 0.06
C GLU A 133 -19.46 10.40 0.09
N PHE A 134 -18.55 9.74 -0.62
CA PHE A 134 -18.42 8.28 -0.64
C PHE A 134 -18.18 7.70 0.75
N LEU A 135 -17.28 8.30 1.55
CA LEU A 135 -17.03 7.89 2.92
C LEU A 135 -18.28 8.00 3.79
N HIS A 136 -19.06 9.06 3.62
CA HIS A 136 -20.32 9.27 4.37
C HIS A 136 -21.46 8.35 3.93
N GLU A 137 -21.47 7.91 2.67
CA GLU A 137 -22.50 7.00 2.15
C GLU A 137 -22.28 5.55 2.57
N ILE A 138 -21.06 5.12 2.89
CA ILE A 138 -20.76 3.76 3.35
C ILE A 138 -21.30 3.55 4.76
N LEU A 139 -22.13 2.52 4.95
CA LEU A 139 -22.74 2.18 6.24
C LEU A 139 -21.85 1.29 7.11
N GLN A 140 -20.93 0.53 6.52
CA GLN A 140 -19.99 -0.32 7.22
C GLN A 140 -18.88 0.52 7.87
N PRO A 141 -18.25 0.02 8.95
CA PRO A 141 -17.07 0.65 9.51
C PRO A 141 -15.96 0.84 8.46
N VAL A 142 -15.52 2.08 8.25
CA VAL A 142 -14.44 2.44 7.33
C VAL A 142 -13.15 2.63 8.10
N ILE A 143 -12.07 2.01 7.62
CA ILE A 143 -10.70 2.18 8.12
C ILE A 143 -9.88 2.83 7.00
N LEU A 144 -9.31 4.00 7.27
CA LEU A 144 -8.43 4.69 6.32
C LEU A 144 -6.97 4.38 6.65
N VAL A 145 -6.21 3.94 5.66
CA VAL A 145 -4.75 3.74 5.77
C VAL A 145 -4.05 4.87 5.02
N PHE A 146 -3.46 5.80 5.75
CA PHE A 146 -2.73 6.93 5.15
C PHE A 146 -1.29 6.53 4.81
N HIS A 147 -0.97 6.51 3.52
CA HIS A 147 0.41 6.28 3.04
C HIS A 147 1.27 7.53 3.15
N THR A 148 0.65 8.70 3.09
CA THR A 148 1.31 10.00 3.25
C THR A 148 0.55 10.85 4.25
N VAL A 149 1.27 11.50 5.17
CA VAL A 149 0.75 12.53 6.07
C VAL A 149 1.66 13.75 5.93
N LEU A 150 1.12 14.85 5.39
CA LEU A 150 1.88 16.06 5.11
C LEU A 150 1.93 16.94 6.35
N PRO A 151 3.11 17.37 6.82
CA PRO A 151 3.22 18.33 7.92
C PRO A 151 2.80 19.75 7.45
N HIS A 152 2.40 20.57 8.39
CA HIS A 152 2.04 22.00 8.17
C HIS A 152 1.01 22.17 7.02
N PRO A 153 -0.16 21.49 7.08
CA PRO A 153 -1.14 21.50 6.00
C PRO A 153 -1.75 22.91 5.84
N LYS A 154 -2.06 23.28 4.59
CA LYS A 154 -2.92 24.43 4.34
C LYS A 154 -4.32 24.16 4.88
N SER A 155 -5.07 25.23 5.18
CA SER A 155 -6.40 25.15 5.83
C SER A 155 -7.37 24.20 5.12
N LEU A 156 -7.41 24.20 3.79
CA LEU A 156 -8.28 23.32 3.01
C LEU A 156 -7.91 21.84 3.22
N LEU A 157 -6.63 21.49 3.08
CA LEU A 157 -6.16 20.11 3.28
C LEU A 157 -6.42 19.65 4.72
N LYS A 158 -6.20 20.54 5.69
CA LYS A 158 -6.49 20.25 7.10
C LYS A 158 -7.97 19.90 7.29
N LEU A 159 -8.87 20.71 6.75
CA LEU A 159 -10.31 20.49 6.84
C LEU A 159 -10.71 19.17 6.19
N GLN A 160 -10.21 18.87 4.98
CA GLN A 160 -10.50 17.62 4.27
C GLN A 160 -10.08 16.39 5.08
N VAL A 161 -8.87 16.39 5.65
CA VAL A 161 -8.39 15.27 6.48
C VAL A 161 -9.20 15.14 7.77
N GLN A 162 -9.63 16.25 8.37
CA GLN A 162 -10.54 16.22 9.53
C GLN A 162 -11.88 15.56 9.17
N GLN A 163 -12.47 15.93 8.05
CA GLN A 163 -13.71 15.33 7.55
C GLN A 163 -13.56 13.85 7.23
N MET A 164 -12.44 13.45 6.62
CA MET A 164 -12.11 12.03 6.41
C MET A 164 -12.02 11.27 7.74
N ALA A 165 -11.39 11.87 8.74
CA ALA A 165 -11.28 11.27 10.06
C ALA A 165 -12.64 11.13 10.77
N GLU A 166 -13.53 12.11 10.61
CA GLU A 166 -14.89 12.08 11.15
C GLU A 166 -15.72 10.98 10.49
N ALA A 167 -15.64 10.86 9.16
CA ALA A 167 -16.36 9.85 8.37
C ALA A 167 -15.81 8.42 8.53
N SER A 168 -14.62 8.24 9.11
CA SER A 168 -14.00 6.93 9.31
C SER A 168 -14.09 6.44 10.75
N SER A 169 -14.10 5.12 10.95
CA SER A 169 -14.05 4.50 12.27
C SER A 169 -12.66 4.58 12.88
N SER A 170 -11.61 4.45 12.06
CA SER A 170 -10.21 4.50 12.48
C SER A 170 -9.31 4.94 11.33
N ILE A 171 -8.16 5.51 11.69
CA ILE A 171 -7.08 5.84 10.77
C ILE A 171 -5.85 5.02 11.13
N ILE A 172 -5.27 4.35 10.17
CA ILE A 172 -3.99 3.66 10.30
C ILE A 172 -2.90 4.52 9.66
N VAL A 173 -1.80 4.70 10.38
CA VAL A 173 -0.55 5.28 9.88
C VAL A 173 0.61 4.33 10.16
N MET A 174 1.70 4.45 9.40
CA MET A 174 2.81 3.50 9.46
C MET A 174 3.96 3.95 10.35
N THR A 175 3.93 5.19 10.85
CA THR A 175 5.01 5.75 11.67
C THR A 175 4.48 6.58 12.84
N GLN A 176 5.27 6.64 13.92
CA GLN A 176 4.99 7.53 15.04
C GLN A 176 4.95 8.99 14.62
N SER A 177 5.83 9.40 13.70
CA SER A 177 5.86 10.77 13.17
C SER A 177 4.57 11.13 12.45
N SER A 178 4.03 10.23 11.62
CA SER A 178 2.74 10.44 10.94
C SER A 178 1.58 10.60 11.93
N ALA A 179 1.54 9.78 12.99
CA ALA A 179 0.53 9.89 14.04
C ALA A 179 0.64 11.24 14.78
N GLU A 180 1.86 11.68 15.07
CA GLU A 180 2.09 12.96 15.73
C GLU A 180 1.68 14.16 14.87
N ILE A 181 1.95 14.12 13.56
CA ILE A 181 1.49 15.12 12.60
C ILE A 181 -0.05 15.17 12.56
N LEU A 182 -0.73 14.02 12.46
CA LEU A 182 -2.20 13.97 12.49
C LEU A 182 -2.75 14.58 13.77
N ARG A 183 -2.17 14.26 14.92
CA ARG A 183 -2.57 14.77 16.22
C ARG A 183 -2.31 16.29 16.34
N CYS A 184 -1.09 16.73 16.00
CA CYS A 184 -0.66 18.11 16.25
C CYS A 184 -1.13 19.09 15.17
N ASP A 185 -0.96 18.75 13.89
CA ASP A 185 -1.25 19.69 12.81
C ASP A 185 -2.72 19.61 12.37
N TYR A 186 -3.26 18.40 12.28
CA TYR A 186 -4.65 18.16 11.85
C TYR A 186 -5.65 18.14 13.01
N LYS A 187 -5.19 18.07 14.28
CA LYS A 187 -6.06 18.01 15.47
C LYS A 187 -6.98 16.78 15.50
N ILE A 188 -6.52 15.65 14.94
CA ILE A 188 -7.23 14.38 15.02
C ILE A 188 -7.06 13.80 16.43
N GLN A 189 -8.15 13.25 16.97
CA GLN A 189 -8.15 12.63 18.29
C GLN A 189 -7.28 11.36 18.29
N PRO A 190 -6.43 11.15 19.32
CA PRO A 190 -5.52 10.00 19.37
C PRO A 190 -6.24 8.66 19.27
N GLU A 191 -7.46 8.55 19.79
CA GLU A 191 -8.28 7.33 19.79
C GLU A 191 -8.68 6.88 18.37
N LYS A 192 -8.68 7.79 17.42
CA LYS A 192 -8.91 7.51 15.99
C LYS A 192 -7.68 6.96 15.28
N ILE A 193 -6.48 7.13 15.87
CA ILE A 193 -5.20 6.87 15.20
C ILE A 193 -4.62 5.55 15.72
N THR A 194 -4.36 4.63 14.81
CA THR A 194 -3.65 3.37 15.08
C THR A 194 -2.34 3.35 14.32
N ILE A 195 -1.25 3.04 15.00
CA ILE A 195 0.07 2.91 14.37
C ILE A 195 0.33 1.44 14.06
N ILE A 196 0.43 1.10 12.78
CA ILE A 196 0.83 -0.22 12.31
C ILE A 196 2.02 -0.03 11.38
N ALA A 197 3.20 -0.45 11.83
CA ALA A 197 4.44 -0.31 11.05
C ALA A 197 4.33 -0.99 9.68
N HIS A 198 4.99 -0.40 8.69
CA HIS A 198 5.02 -0.97 7.33
C HIS A 198 5.60 -2.38 7.36
N GLY A 199 4.83 -3.35 6.85
CA GLY A 199 5.29 -4.73 6.73
C GLY A 199 6.41 -4.87 5.69
N THR A 200 7.28 -5.83 5.92
CA THR A 200 8.36 -6.20 4.99
C THR A 200 8.37 -7.70 4.79
N HIS A 201 8.89 -8.13 3.65
CA HIS A 201 9.11 -9.56 3.41
C HIS A 201 10.16 -10.13 4.36
N LEU A 202 9.90 -11.31 4.90
CA LEU A 202 10.92 -12.08 5.59
C LEU A 202 11.86 -12.67 4.53
N VAL A 203 13.08 -12.16 4.49
CA VAL A 203 14.12 -12.67 3.60
C VAL A 203 15.20 -13.39 4.40
N PRO A 204 15.80 -14.46 3.88
CA PRO A 204 16.94 -15.10 4.54
C PRO A 204 18.07 -14.09 4.71
N HIS A 205 18.74 -14.14 5.87
CA HIS A 205 19.95 -13.36 6.04
C HIS A 205 21.05 -13.96 5.16
N LEU A 206 21.46 -13.24 4.13
CA LEU A 206 22.51 -13.65 3.22
C LEU A 206 23.83 -12.99 3.61
N ASN A 207 24.93 -13.72 3.43
CA ASN A 207 26.26 -13.19 3.66
C ASN A 207 26.56 -12.06 2.66
N ARG A 208 26.97 -10.90 3.17
CA ARG A 208 27.23 -9.70 2.35
C ARG A 208 28.34 -9.94 1.33
N GLU A 209 29.40 -10.61 1.73
CA GLU A 209 30.57 -10.86 0.85
C GLU A 209 30.23 -11.89 -0.23
N GLU A 210 29.43 -12.91 0.09
CA GLU A 210 28.90 -13.84 -0.91
C GLU A 210 28.03 -13.14 -1.95
N LEU A 211 27.17 -12.22 -1.51
CA LEU A 211 26.35 -11.42 -2.41
C LEU A 211 27.20 -10.50 -3.29
N LYS A 212 28.18 -9.83 -2.72
CA LYS A 212 29.11 -8.99 -3.51
C LYS A 212 29.85 -9.83 -4.54
N ASN A 213 30.35 -11.00 -4.16
CA ASN A 213 31.01 -11.89 -5.10
C ASN A 213 30.07 -12.35 -6.22
N LYS A 214 28.85 -12.76 -5.87
CA LYS A 214 27.80 -13.18 -6.84
C LYS A 214 27.50 -12.12 -7.88
N TYR A 215 27.50 -10.83 -7.49
CA TYR A 215 27.17 -9.71 -8.38
C TYR A 215 28.39 -8.96 -8.93
N GLY A 216 29.62 -9.48 -8.73
CA GLY A 216 30.84 -8.82 -9.23
C GLY A 216 31.19 -7.54 -8.48
N LEU A 217 30.78 -7.39 -7.23
CA LEU A 217 30.93 -6.18 -6.41
C LEU A 217 32.00 -6.33 -5.32
N THR A 218 32.81 -7.39 -5.40
CA THR A 218 33.87 -7.66 -4.41
C THR A 218 34.84 -6.47 -4.36
N GLY A 219 35.16 -6.02 -3.15
CA GLY A 219 36.02 -4.84 -2.92
C GLY A 219 35.31 -3.49 -3.05
N LYS A 220 34.12 -3.42 -3.65
CA LYS A 220 33.39 -2.16 -3.83
C LYS A 220 32.65 -1.74 -2.55
N GLN A 221 32.62 -0.41 -2.33
CA GLN A 221 31.74 0.24 -1.36
C GLN A 221 30.45 0.65 -2.09
N VAL A 222 29.39 -0.17 -1.91
CA VAL A 222 28.16 0.00 -2.66
C VAL A 222 27.22 0.96 -1.96
N LEU A 223 26.86 2.04 -2.66
CA LEU A 223 25.69 2.88 -2.40
C LEU A 223 24.58 2.43 -3.34
N SER A 224 23.34 2.52 -2.91
CA SER A 224 22.23 2.17 -3.82
C SER A 224 21.00 3.05 -3.58
N THR A 225 20.29 3.34 -4.67
CA THR A 225 18.91 3.80 -4.65
C THR A 225 18.04 2.77 -5.36
N PHE A 226 16.83 2.52 -4.82
CA PHE A 226 15.91 1.51 -5.34
C PHE A 226 14.52 2.10 -5.52
N GLY A 227 13.87 1.77 -6.63
CA GLY A 227 12.47 2.11 -6.89
C GLY A 227 12.22 2.69 -8.28
N LEU A 228 11.00 3.14 -8.52
CA LEU A 228 10.61 3.77 -9.78
C LEU A 228 11.23 5.17 -9.88
N LEU A 229 11.96 5.41 -10.98
CA LEU A 229 12.70 6.65 -11.19
C LEU A 229 11.75 7.82 -11.50
N SER A 230 11.94 8.90 -10.80
CA SER A 230 11.25 10.17 -11.03
C SER A 230 12.07 11.32 -10.42
N SER A 231 11.85 12.56 -10.85
CA SER A 231 12.50 13.75 -10.28
C SER A 231 12.31 13.91 -8.77
N GLY A 232 11.18 13.42 -8.23
CA GLY A 232 10.92 13.41 -6.80
C GLY A 232 11.88 12.52 -5.97
N LYS A 233 12.70 11.68 -6.62
CA LYS A 233 13.75 10.89 -5.95
C LYS A 233 15.07 11.63 -5.80
N SER A 234 15.25 12.76 -6.50
CA SER A 234 16.44 13.61 -6.44
C SER A 234 17.76 12.84 -6.60
N ILE A 235 17.79 11.86 -7.51
CA ILE A 235 18.95 10.98 -7.73
C ILE A 235 20.15 11.79 -8.24
N GLU A 236 19.89 12.84 -9.01
CA GLU A 236 20.87 13.81 -9.48
C GLU A 236 21.71 14.41 -8.35
N THR A 237 21.14 14.61 -7.17
CA THR A 237 21.88 15.15 -6.01
C THR A 237 23.03 14.22 -5.60
N THR A 238 22.79 12.90 -5.62
CA THR A 238 23.85 11.92 -5.34
C THR A 238 24.90 11.92 -6.47
N LEU A 239 24.47 11.92 -7.73
CA LEU A 239 25.40 11.93 -8.89
C LEU A 239 26.27 13.17 -8.90
N LEU A 240 25.75 14.34 -8.53
CA LEU A 240 26.52 15.58 -8.45
C LEU A 240 27.51 15.60 -7.28
N ALA A 241 27.22 14.92 -6.18
CA ALA A 241 28.12 14.82 -5.03
C ALA A 241 29.20 13.73 -5.20
N LEU A 242 28.92 12.72 -6.03
CA LEU A 242 29.75 11.52 -6.15
C LEU A 242 31.19 11.78 -6.62
N PRO A 243 31.51 12.74 -7.54
CA PRO A 243 32.88 13.00 -7.96
C PRO A 243 33.83 13.32 -6.80
N GLU A 244 33.38 14.08 -5.79
CA GLU A 244 34.20 14.40 -4.63
C GLU A 244 34.38 13.18 -3.70
N VAL A 245 33.35 12.33 -3.61
CA VAL A 245 33.42 11.07 -2.86
C VAL A 245 34.42 10.10 -3.50
N VAL A 246 34.37 9.95 -4.83
CA VAL A 246 35.25 9.06 -5.59
C VAL A 246 36.73 9.43 -5.46
N LYS A 247 37.09 10.73 -5.42
CA LYS A 247 38.46 11.17 -5.19
C LYS A 247 39.09 10.58 -3.92
N ASN A 248 38.28 10.46 -2.86
CA ASN A 248 38.74 9.97 -1.57
C ASN A 248 38.45 8.47 -1.38
N ASN A 249 37.52 7.91 -2.15
CA ASN A 249 37.07 6.53 -2.06
C ASN A 249 36.87 5.94 -3.47
N PRO A 250 37.93 5.54 -4.17
CA PRO A 250 37.88 5.10 -5.57
C PRO A 250 37.11 3.77 -5.76
N ASP A 251 36.87 3.04 -4.68
CA ASP A 251 36.11 1.79 -4.71
C ASP A 251 34.58 1.98 -4.52
N VAL A 252 34.12 3.24 -4.45
CA VAL A 252 32.68 3.52 -4.37
C VAL A 252 31.99 3.17 -5.68
N LEU A 253 30.84 2.51 -5.57
CA LEU A 253 29.94 2.23 -6.68
C LEU A 253 28.52 2.63 -6.27
N PHE A 254 27.85 3.45 -7.12
CA PHE A 254 26.46 3.86 -6.91
C PHE A 254 25.51 3.12 -7.84
N LEU A 255 24.69 2.22 -7.30
CA LEU A 255 23.70 1.46 -8.06
C LEU A 255 22.35 2.17 -8.06
N VAL A 256 21.90 2.58 -9.23
CA VAL A 256 20.54 3.08 -9.46
C VAL A 256 19.68 1.93 -9.97
N ILE A 257 18.86 1.34 -9.07
CA ILE A 257 18.10 0.13 -9.35
C ILE A 257 16.63 0.48 -9.55
N GLY A 258 16.15 0.36 -10.78
CA GLY A 258 14.75 0.58 -11.12
C GLY A 258 14.52 1.03 -12.55
N LYS A 259 13.26 1.05 -12.95
CA LYS A 259 12.79 1.63 -14.21
C LYS A 259 12.14 3.00 -13.97
N THR A 260 11.97 3.77 -15.03
CA THR A 260 11.25 5.04 -14.97
C THR A 260 9.79 4.80 -14.55
N HIS A 261 9.26 5.67 -13.69
CA HIS A 261 7.89 5.56 -13.21
C HIS A 261 6.90 5.58 -14.39
N PRO A 262 5.93 4.66 -14.49
CA PRO A 262 5.03 4.58 -15.65
C PRO A 262 4.30 5.89 -15.98
N SER A 263 3.86 6.65 -14.97
CA SER A 263 3.23 7.95 -15.19
C SER A 263 4.21 9.00 -15.74
N VAL A 264 5.48 8.94 -15.34
CA VAL A 264 6.53 9.82 -15.88
C VAL A 264 6.81 9.47 -17.34
N VAL A 265 6.87 8.16 -17.67
CA VAL A 265 7.02 7.72 -19.07
C VAL A 265 5.88 8.22 -19.95
N LYS A 266 4.64 8.17 -19.44
CA LYS A 266 3.46 8.68 -20.18
C LYS A 266 3.50 10.19 -20.43
N GLN A 267 4.06 10.97 -19.51
CA GLN A 267 4.08 12.45 -19.58
C GLN A 267 5.32 12.98 -20.29
N ASP A 268 6.49 12.47 -19.93
CA ASP A 268 7.79 13.03 -20.31
C ASP A 268 8.71 12.02 -21.02
N GLY A 269 8.26 10.77 -21.19
CA GLY A 269 9.12 9.71 -21.71
C GLY A 269 10.27 9.38 -20.76
N GLU A 270 11.44 9.08 -21.31
CA GLU A 270 12.65 8.75 -20.55
C GLU A 270 13.53 9.97 -20.24
N LYS A 271 13.00 11.20 -20.32
CA LYS A 271 13.80 12.44 -20.14
C LYS A 271 14.60 12.45 -18.83
N TYR A 272 13.98 12.02 -17.72
CA TYR A 272 14.66 12.01 -16.43
C TYR A 272 15.79 10.97 -16.38
N ARG A 273 15.57 9.77 -16.93
CA ARG A 273 16.62 8.75 -17.05
C ARG A 273 17.78 9.25 -17.91
N ASN A 274 17.48 9.77 -19.09
CA ASN A 274 18.49 10.30 -20.01
C ASN A 274 19.29 11.45 -19.36
N TYR A 275 18.65 12.29 -18.58
CA TYR A 275 19.32 13.33 -17.79
C TYR A 275 20.31 12.74 -16.76
N LEU A 276 19.89 11.69 -16.02
CA LEU A 276 20.78 11.02 -15.07
C LEU A 276 21.97 10.35 -15.79
N GLU A 277 21.73 9.70 -16.92
CA GLU A 277 22.78 9.09 -17.74
C GLU A 277 23.77 10.13 -18.30
N ALA A 278 23.27 11.31 -18.70
CA ALA A 278 24.14 12.42 -19.10
C ALA A 278 25.02 12.90 -17.94
N LEU A 279 24.46 13.04 -16.72
CA LEU A 279 25.24 13.40 -15.53
C LEU A 279 26.33 12.38 -15.19
N VAL A 280 26.08 11.08 -15.40
CA VAL A 280 27.11 10.04 -15.22
C VAL A 280 28.29 10.27 -16.18
N VAL A 281 28.00 10.59 -17.44
CA VAL A 281 29.04 10.86 -18.46
C VAL A 281 29.77 12.17 -18.17
N GLU A 282 29.05 13.26 -17.92
CA GLU A 282 29.62 14.59 -17.66
C GLU A 282 30.56 14.60 -16.44
N ASN A 283 30.23 13.81 -15.41
CA ASN A 283 31.02 13.71 -14.18
C ASN A 283 32.00 12.53 -14.18
N GLN A 284 32.21 11.85 -15.31
CA GLN A 284 33.15 10.72 -15.47
C GLN A 284 32.92 9.58 -14.45
N LEU A 285 31.65 9.23 -14.22
CA LEU A 285 31.23 8.26 -13.22
C LEU A 285 30.88 6.87 -13.78
N GLN A 286 31.24 6.56 -15.04
CA GLN A 286 30.83 5.32 -15.72
C GLN A 286 31.30 4.05 -15.01
N GLU A 287 32.42 4.13 -14.25
CA GLU A 287 32.99 3.02 -13.49
C GLU A 287 32.61 3.06 -12.00
N HIS A 288 31.81 4.03 -11.63
CA HIS A 288 31.38 4.31 -10.26
C HIS A 288 29.87 4.37 -10.11
#